data_94c7a288f59f0c4558ab6c804ea9a292
#
_entry.id   94c7a288f59f0c4558ab6c804ea9a292
#
_cell.length_a   1.000
_cell.length_b   1.000
_cell.length_c   1.000
_cell.angle_alpha   90.00
_cell.angle_beta   90.00
_cell.angle_gamma   90.00
#
_symmetry.space_group_name_H-M   'P 1'
#
loop_
_entity.id
_entity.type
_entity.pdbx_description
1 polymer ?
#
loop_
_entity_poly.entity_id
_entity_poly.type
_entity_poly.pdbx_seq_one_letter_code
_entity_poly.pdbx_strand_id
1 'polypeptide(L)'
;MNSENKINVLYLDDEENNLFSFKATFRIKYNVFIASKGAEALDIIRDNEIHVIITDQRMPEMTGVEFLEEVIKIKPEPIRILLTGYTDMAAVVDAINKGKIFHYLNKPWKEEEISETVSRAFEIYEKKKNIIDQNSQLEISNEQLEFLLRQKLLS
;
A
#
# COMPACT_ATOMS: atom_id res chain seq x y z
N MET A 1 23.50 -1.96 0.26
CA MET A 1 22.24 -2.69 0.08
C MET A 1 21.65 -2.40 -1.30
N ASN A 2 21.26 -3.43 -2.00
CA ASN A 2 20.66 -3.29 -3.32
C ASN A 2 19.26 -2.71 -3.17
N SER A 3 18.89 -1.73 -4.03
CA SER A 3 17.58 -1.09 -3.99
C SER A 3 16.41 -2.08 -4.19
N GLU A 4 16.67 -3.23 -4.85
CA GLU A 4 15.68 -4.27 -5.06
C GLU A 4 15.16 -4.92 -3.78
N ASN A 5 15.96 -4.87 -2.70
CA ASN A 5 15.61 -5.48 -1.42
C ASN A 5 14.97 -4.49 -0.43
N LYS A 6 14.77 -3.25 -0.85
CA LYS A 6 14.15 -2.23 -0.01
C LYS A 6 12.64 -2.20 -0.21
N ILE A 7 11.93 -1.80 0.84
CA ILE A 7 10.49 -1.58 0.76
C ILE A 7 10.21 -0.32 -0.05
N ASN A 8 9.29 -0.41 -0.99
CA ASN A 8 8.85 0.72 -1.81
C ASN A 8 7.71 1.43 -1.08
N VAL A 9 7.97 2.66 -0.65
CA VAL A 9 7.02 3.47 0.11
C VAL A 9 6.66 4.71 -0.69
N LEU A 10 5.37 4.96 -0.88
CA LEU A 10 4.87 6.19 -1.48
C LEU A 10 4.31 7.09 -0.40
N TYR A 11 4.75 8.34 -0.37
CA TYR A 11 4.26 9.35 0.56
C TYR A 11 3.62 10.49 -0.21
N LEU A 12 2.34 10.74 0.08
CA LEU A 12 1.54 11.80 -0.53
C LEU A 12 1.21 12.87 0.50
N ASP A 13 1.61 14.10 0.23
CA ASP A 13 1.36 15.25 1.09
C ASP A 13 1.43 16.51 0.21
N ASP A 14 0.50 17.44 0.39
CA ASP A 14 0.47 18.67 -0.40
C ASP A 14 1.55 19.69 -0.01
N GLU A 15 2.20 19.52 1.14
CA GLU A 15 3.29 20.38 1.60
C GLU A 15 4.65 19.84 1.20
N GLU A 16 5.37 20.57 0.35
CA GLU A 16 6.68 20.15 -0.14
C GLU A 16 7.70 19.91 0.98
N ASN A 17 7.65 20.73 2.02
CA ASN A 17 8.57 20.58 3.17
C ASN A 17 8.40 19.24 3.84
N ASN A 18 7.16 18.76 3.95
CA ASN A 18 6.87 17.43 4.53
C ASN A 18 7.39 16.32 3.62
N LEU A 19 7.24 16.48 2.30
CA LEU A 19 7.75 15.50 1.33
C LEU A 19 9.28 15.38 1.41
N PHE A 20 9.98 16.50 1.42
CA PHE A 20 11.44 16.50 1.48
C PHE A 20 11.95 15.96 2.81
N SER A 21 11.31 16.31 3.91
CA SER A 21 11.64 15.83 5.23
C SER A 21 11.49 14.31 5.34
N PHE A 22 10.40 13.79 4.83
CA PHE A 22 10.13 12.35 4.81
C PHE A 22 11.19 11.62 3.98
N LYS A 23 11.43 12.08 2.76
CA LYS A 23 12.42 11.47 1.88
C LYS A 23 13.82 11.52 2.47
N ALA A 24 14.21 12.67 3.03
CA ALA A 24 15.53 12.81 3.67
C ALA A 24 15.72 11.82 4.83
N THR A 25 14.67 11.61 5.61
CA THR A 25 14.71 10.70 6.76
C THR A 25 14.79 9.24 6.34
N PHE A 26 14.07 8.83 5.32
CA PHE A 26 13.88 7.41 4.99
C PHE A 26 14.56 6.92 3.71
N ARG A 27 15.22 7.79 2.95
CA ARG A 27 15.81 7.44 1.65
C ARG A 27 16.85 6.32 1.69
N ILE A 28 17.52 6.14 2.81
CA ILE A 28 18.52 5.08 2.96
C ILE A 28 17.83 3.75 3.26
N LYS A 29 16.79 3.80 4.08
CA LYS A 29 16.08 2.61 4.56
C LYS A 29 15.08 2.07 3.53
N TYR A 30 14.39 2.95 2.81
CA TYR A 30 13.35 2.58 1.84
C TYR A 30 13.63 3.20 0.48
N ASN A 31 12.99 2.64 -0.54
CA ASN A 31 12.85 3.33 -1.82
C ASN A 31 11.64 4.27 -1.66
N VAL A 32 11.91 5.54 -1.46
CA VAL A 32 10.86 6.54 -1.18
C VAL A 32 10.41 7.22 -2.47
N PHE A 33 9.12 7.14 -2.72
CA PHE A 33 8.44 7.86 -3.80
C PHE A 33 7.60 8.95 -3.14
N ILE A 34 7.67 10.17 -3.65
CA ILE A 34 6.92 11.30 -3.10
C ILE A 34 6.01 11.90 -4.16
N ALA A 35 4.86 12.39 -3.75
CA ALA A 35 3.92 13.07 -4.62
C ALA A 35 3.23 14.18 -3.85
N SER A 36 2.96 15.29 -4.52
CA SER A 36 2.25 16.42 -3.92
C SER A 36 0.77 16.47 -4.30
N LYS A 37 0.36 15.66 -5.27
CA LYS A 37 -1.02 15.58 -5.76
C LYS A 37 -1.44 14.14 -5.95
N GLY A 38 -2.74 13.88 -5.75
CA GLY A 38 -3.30 12.55 -5.92
C GLY A 38 -3.08 11.97 -7.32
N ALA A 39 -3.26 12.76 -8.36
CA ALA A 39 -3.05 12.31 -9.74
C ALA A 39 -1.62 11.83 -9.99
N GLU A 40 -0.64 12.58 -9.49
CA GLU A 40 0.77 12.21 -9.58
C GLU A 40 1.04 10.90 -8.85
N ALA A 41 0.48 10.77 -7.64
CA ALA A 41 0.63 9.55 -6.84
C ALA A 41 0.01 8.34 -7.53
N LEU A 42 -1.14 8.49 -8.18
CA LEU A 42 -1.78 7.39 -8.92
C LEU A 42 -0.91 6.93 -10.09
N ASP A 43 -0.26 7.86 -10.79
CA ASP A 43 0.66 7.51 -11.88
C ASP A 43 1.86 6.72 -11.35
N ILE A 44 2.40 7.11 -10.21
CA ILE A 44 3.50 6.38 -9.57
C ILE A 44 3.08 4.95 -9.23
N ILE A 45 1.87 4.78 -8.71
CA ILE A 45 1.32 3.47 -8.34
C ILE A 45 1.14 2.59 -9.59
N ARG A 46 0.68 3.16 -10.70
CA ARG A 46 0.51 2.42 -11.95
C ARG A 46 1.83 1.92 -12.52
N ASP A 47 2.87 2.74 -12.40
CA ASP A 47 4.15 2.50 -13.07
C ASP A 47 5.16 1.75 -12.21
N ASN A 48 4.90 1.59 -10.92
CA ASN A 48 5.86 0.99 -9.98
C ASN A 48 5.16 0.00 -9.04
N GLU A 49 5.92 -0.96 -8.53
CA GLU A 49 5.44 -1.83 -7.47
C GLU A 49 5.58 -1.09 -6.14
N ILE A 50 4.47 -0.64 -5.59
CA ILE A 50 4.44 0.05 -4.29
C ILE A 50 3.92 -0.93 -3.23
N HIS A 51 4.66 -1.08 -2.15
CA HIS A 51 4.29 -1.97 -1.05
C HIS A 51 3.44 -1.26 -0.01
N VAL A 52 3.80 -0.02 0.33
CA VAL A 52 3.15 0.74 1.40
C VAL A 52 2.88 2.15 0.91
N ILE A 53 1.66 2.62 1.15
CA ILE A 53 1.25 4.00 0.82
C ILE A 53 0.95 4.72 2.13
N ILE A 54 1.53 5.91 2.28
CA ILE A 54 1.23 6.82 3.39
C ILE A 54 0.72 8.10 2.78
N THR A 55 -0.47 8.54 3.16
CA THR A 55 -1.05 9.78 2.65
C THR A 55 -1.54 10.67 3.77
N ASP A 56 -1.37 11.98 3.59
CA ASP A 56 -2.01 12.98 4.43
C ASP A 56 -3.53 12.96 4.17
N GLN A 57 -4.33 13.28 5.18
CA GLN A 57 -5.79 13.33 5.04
C GLN A 57 -6.25 14.64 4.44
N ARG A 58 -5.74 15.77 4.93
CA ARG A 58 -6.19 17.09 4.48
C ARG A 58 -5.34 17.61 3.32
N MET A 59 -5.92 17.57 2.14
CA MET A 59 -5.30 18.08 0.92
C MET A 59 -6.35 18.87 0.13
N PRO A 60 -5.94 19.91 -0.65
CA PRO A 60 -6.91 20.83 -1.28
C PRO A 60 -7.91 20.19 -2.25
N GLU A 61 -7.48 19.26 -3.08
CA GLU A 61 -8.32 18.72 -4.16
C GLU A 61 -9.06 17.45 -3.80
N MET A 62 -8.50 16.64 -2.93
CA MET A 62 -9.11 15.41 -2.45
C MET A 62 -8.54 15.04 -1.09
N THR A 63 -9.34 14.35 -0.29
CA THR A 63 -8.84 13.84 1.00
C THR A 63 -7.99 12.61 0.79
N GLY A 64 -7.19 12.26 1.81
CA GLY A 64 -6.41 11.03 1.78
C GLY A 64 -7.29 9.80 1.61
N VAL A 65 -8.44 9.75 2.31
CA VAL A 65 -9.38 8.62 2.18
C VAL A 65 -9.91 8.52 0.75
N GLU A 66 -10.29 9.64 0.13
CA GLU A 66 -10.75 9.64 -1.26
C GLU A 66 -9.66 9.15 -2.22
N PHE A 67 -8.41 9.57 -1.98
CA PHE A 67 -7.28 9.10 -2.77
C PHE A 67 -7.11 7.59 -2.63
N LEU A 68 -7.18 7.07 -1.40
CA LEU A 68 -7.02 5.63 -1.16
C LEU A 68 -8.16 4.81 -1.78
N GLU A 69 -9.36 5.35 -1.86
CA GLU A 69 -10.47 4.71 -2.59
C GLU A 69 -10.14 4.55 -4.07
N GLU A 70 -9.51 5.55 -4.67
CA GLU A 70 -9.06 5.46 -6.06
C GLU A 70 -7.94 4.44 -6.23
N VAL A 71 -7.01 4.36 -5.27
CA VAL A 71 -5.94 3.36 -5.27
C VAL A 71 -6.50 1.95 -5.31
N ILE A 72 -7.50 1.67 -4.49
CA ILE A 72 -8.12 0.33 -4.42
C ILE A 72 -8.67 -0.10 -5.78
N LYS A 73 -9.22 0.83 -6.54
CA LYS A 73 -9.76 0.54 -7.88
C LYS A 73 -8.67 0.18 -8.89
N ILE A 74 -7.47 0.71 -8.71
CA ILE A 74 -6.34 0.50 -9.62
C ILE A 74 -5.50 -0.70 -9.21
N LYS A 75 -5.05 -0.70 -7.96
CA LYS A 75 -4.24 -1.76 -7.36
C LYS A 75 -4.60 -1.90 -5.89
N PRO A 76 -5.29 -2.96 -5.49
CA PRO A 76 -5.67 -3.17 -4.08
C PRO A 76 -4.54 -3.71 -3.20
N GLU A 77 -3.42 -4.14 -3.79
CA GLU A 77 -2.33 -4.83 -3.08
C GLU A 77 -1.54 -3.96 -2.10
N PRO A 78 -1.20 -2.68 -2.42
CA PRO A 78 -0.45 -1.86 -1.46
C PRO A 78 -1.19 -1.69 -0.15
N ILE A 79 -0.44 -1.73 0.95
CA ILE A 79 -1.02 -1.49 2.28
C ILE A 79 -1.14 0.01 2.49
N ARG A 80 -2.30 0.46 2.89
CA ARG A 80 -2.70 1.86 2.92
C ARG A 80 -2.72 2.39 4.34
N ILE A 81 -1.96 3.46 4.57
CA ILE A 81 -1.81 4.10 5.88
C ILE A 81 -2.19 5.58 5.74
N LEU A 82 -2.96 6.08 6.68
CA LEU A 82 -3.39 7.47 6.71
C LEU A 82 -2.63 8.24 7.79
N LEU A 83 -2.13 9.42 7.44
CA LEU A 83 -1.49 10.32 8.38
C LEU A 83 -2.45 11.49 8.62
N THR A 84 -2.90 11.68 9.85
CA THR A 84 -3.98 12.62 10.13
C THR A 84 -3.79 13.38 11.45
N GLY A 85 -4.40 14.56 11.54
CA GLY A 85 -4.58 15.26 12.79
C GLY A 85 -5.81 14.73 13.52
N TYR A 86 -6.09 15.26 14.71
CA TYR A 86 -7.15 14.74 15.57
C TYR A 86 -8.57 15.10 15.12
N THR A 87 -8.72 15.98 14.12
CA THR A 87 -10.01 16.55 13.77
C THR A 87 -10.89 15.69 12.85
N ASP A 88 -10.31 14.66 12.24
CA ASP A 88 -11.03 13.85 11.25
C ASP A 88 -11.27 12.40 11.68
N MET A 89 -11.34 12.16 12.98
CA MET A 89 -11.42 10.80 13.52
C MET A 89 -12.64 10.00 13.06
N ALA A 90 -13.78 10.64 12.87
CA ALA A 90 -14.97 9.93 12.39
C ALA A 90 -14.76 9.34 10.99
N ALA A 91 -14.15 10.11 10.09
CA ALA A 91 -13.82 9.65 8.73
C ALA A 91 -12.77 8.53 8.76
N VAL A 92 -11.79 8.63 9.66
CA VAL A 92 -10.73 7.63 9.83
C VAL A 92 -11.30 6.30 10.29
N VAL A 93 -12.14 6.32 11.34
CA VAL A 93 -12.78 5.12 11.88
C VAL A 93 -13.66 4.45 10.82
N ASP A 94 -14.44 5.24 10.08
CA ASP A 94 -15.26 4.72 8.98
C ASP A 94 -14.40 4.03 7.91
N ALA A 95 -13.29 4.64 7.54
CA ALA A 95 -12.38 4.08 6.53
C ALA A 95 -11.72 2.78 7.00
N ILE A 96 -11.35 2.67 8.27
CA ILE A 96 -10.82 1.43 8.85
C ILE A 96 -11.88 0.33 8.78
N ASN A 97 -13.10 0.64 9.24
CA ASN A 97 -14.20 -0.33 9.29
C ASN A 97 -14.59 -0.83 7.90
N LYS A 98 -14.45 0.00 6.88
CA LYS A 98 -14.74 -0.38 5.49
C LYS A 98 -13.56 -1.01 4.77
N GLY A 99 -12.45 -1.23 5.46
CA GLY A 99 -11.25 -1.84 4.89
C GLY A 99 -10.47 -0.96 3.91
N LYS A 100 -10.71 0.34 3.93
CA LYS A 100 -10.04 1.28 3.01
C LYS A 100 -8.64 1.64 3.46
N ILE A 101 -8.38 1.64 4.77
CA ILE A 101 -7.06 1.86 5.35
C ILE A 101 -6.72 0.74 6.31
N PHE A 102 -5.43 0.44 6.39
CA PHE A 102 -4.89 -0.56 7.32
C PHE A 102 -4.69 0.03 8.71
N HIS A 103 -4.12 1.24 8.74
CA HIS A 103 -3.78 1.89 10.01
C HIS A 103 -3.72 3.40 9.79
N TYR A 104 -3.83 4.16 10.88
CA TYR A 104 -3.62 5.60 10.83
C TYR A 104 -2.54 5.99 11.85
N LEU A 105 -1.87 7.09 11.56
CA LEU A 105 -0.85 7.68 12.43
C LEU A 105 -1.19 9.15 12.66
N ASN A 106 -0.88 9.65 13.83
CA ASN A 106 -1.12 11.04 14.19
C ASN A 106 0.04 11.93 13.76
N LYS A 107 -0.28 13.13 13.30
CA LYS A 107 0.72 14.17 13.04
C LYS A 107 1.13 14.85 14.33
N PRO A 108 2.38 15.29 14.45
CA PRO A 108 3.50 15.07 13.52
C PRO A 108 3.99 13.63 13.56
N TRP A 109 4.43 13.09 12.41
CA TRP A 109 4.93 11.72 12.40
C TRP A 109 6.28 11.61 13.11
N LYS A 110 6.52 10.43 13.69
CA LYS A 110 7.78 10.10 14.34
C LYS A 110 8.47 9.00 13.55
N GLU A 111 9.76 9.11 13.37
CA GLU A 111 10.55 8.15 12.59
C GLU A 111 10.34 6.72 13.06
N GLU A 112 10.34 6.50 14.37
CA GLU A 112 10.17 5.17 14.95
C GLU A 112 8.79 4.59 14.67
N GLU A 113 7.74 5.40 14.77
CA GLU A 113 6.37 4.98 14.48
C GLU A 113 6.20 4.63 13.00
N ILE A 114 6.74 5.45 12.11
CA ILE A 114 6.71 5.19 10.67
C ILE A 114 7.43 3.88 10.37
N SER A 115 8.64 3.70 10.90
CA SER A 115 9.43 2.49 10.65
C SER A 115 8.72 1.22 11.14
N GLU A 116 8.15 1.26 12.32
CA GLU A 116 7.40 0.12 12.87
C GLU A 116 6.17 -0.20 12.03
N THR A 117 5.40 0.84 11.67
CA THR A 117 4.18 0.68 10.89
C THR A 117 4.48 0.17 9.49
N VAL A 118 5.50 0.69 8.83
CA VAL A 118 5.93 0.23 7.50
C VAL A 118 6.37 -1.23 7.55
N SER A 119 7.13 -1.61 8.58
CA SER A 119 7.56 -3.01 8.72
C SER A 119 6.38 -3.96 8.86
N ARG A 120 5.41 -3.62 9.69
CA ARG A 120 4.19 -4.41 9.85
C ARG A 120 3.36 -4.47 8.58
N ALA A 121 3.24 -3.34 7.91
CA ALA A 121 2.51 -3.27 6.64
C ALA A 121 3.16 -4.14 5.57
N PHE A 122 4.47 -4.12 5.49
CA PHE A 122 5.20 -4.94 4.53
C PHE A 122 5.04 -6.44 4.81
N GLU A 123 5.06 -6.85 6.06
CA GLU A 123 4.79 -8.24 6.44
C GLU A 123 3.40 -8.68 5.95
N ILE A 124 2.41 -7.83 6.11
CA ILE A 124 1.04 -8.11 5.65
C ILE A 124 1.00 -8.19 4.13
N TYR A 125 1.67 -7.26 3.44
CA TYR A 125 1.78 -7.28 1.99
C TYR A 125 2.34 -8.61 1.49
N GLU A 126 3.44 -9.05 2.08
CA GLU A 126 4.08 -10.31 1.69
C GLU A 126 3.20 -11.52 1.96
N LYS A 127 2.54 -11.56 3.12
CA LYS A 127 1.62 -12.65 3.46
C LYS A 127 0.45 -12.75 2.49
N LYS A 128 -0.15 -11.62 2.15
CA LYS A 128 -1.26 -11.58 1.17
C LYS A 128 -0.80 -12.03 -0.20
N LYS A 129 0.38 -11.59 -0.63
CA LYS A 129 0.94 -11.99 -1.91
C LYS A 129 1.21 -13.48 -1.95
N ASN A 130 1.78 -14.06 -0.91
CA ASN A 130 2.06 -15.49 -0.82
C ASN A 130 0.78 -16.32 -0.86
N ILE A 131 -0.28 -15.89 -0.19
CA ILE A 131 -1.58 -16.55 -0.22
C ILE A 131 -2.14 -16.57 -1.63
N ILE A 132 -2.09 -15.45 -2.33
CA ILE A 132 -2.57 -15.35 -3.72
C ILE A 132 -1.77 -16.28 -4.63
N ASP A 133 -0.45 -16.29 -4.51
CA ASP A 133 0.43 -17.15 -5.30
C ASP A 133 0.15 -18.63 -5.04
N GLN A 134 -0.02 -19.02 -3.79
CA GLN A 134 -0.36 -20.39 -3.42
C GLN A 134 -1.72 -20.82 -3.98
N ASN A 135 -2.72 -19.96 -3.91
CA ASN A 135 -4.04 -20.24 -4.46
C ASN A 135 -3.97 -20.42 -5.98
N SER A 136 -3.20 -19.59 -6.67
CA SER A 136 -3.01 -19.71 -8.11
C SER A 136 -2.36 -21.05 -8.49
N GLN A 137 -1.36 -21.48 -7.72
CA GLN A 137 -0.70 -22.78 -7.93
C GLN A 137 -1.66 -23.94 -7.69
N LEU A 138 -2.50 -23.85 -6.66
CA LEU A 138 -3.50 -24.87 -6.36
C LEU A 138 -4.54 -24.99 -7.49
N GLU A 139 -4.99 -23.87 -8.04
CA GLU A 139 -5.92 -23.86 -9.16
C GLU A 139 -5.33 -24.56 -10.38
N ILE A 140 -4.08 -24.26 -10.71
CA ILE A 140 -3.39 -24.90 -11.84
C ILE A 140 -3.27 -26.41 -11.60
N SER A 141 -2.89 -26.83 -10.39
CA SER A 141 -2.77 -28.24 -10.05
C SER A 141 -4.09 -28.98 -10.17
N ASN A 142 -5.19 -28.36 -9.73
CA ASN A 142 -6.51 -28.96 -9.84
C ASN A 142 -6.95 -29.12 -11.30
N GLU A 143 -6.69 -28.13 -12.14
CA GLU A 143 -6.96 -28.21 -13.57
C GLU A 143 -6.18 -29.34 -14.24
N GLN A 144 -4.91 -29.51 -13.89
CA GLN A 144 -4.08 -30.59 -14.37
C GLN A 144 -4.62 -31.96 -13.97
N LEU A 145 -5.05 -32.09 -12.72
CA LEU A 145 -5.64 -33.33 -12.23
C LEU A 145 -6.92 -33.69 -12.97
N GLU A 146 -7.80 -32.72 -13.20
CA GLU A 146 -9.02 -32.91 -13.96
C GLU A 146 -8.72 -33.37 -15.39
N PHE A 147 -7.74 -32.76 -16.05
CA PHE A 147 -7.31 -33.14 -17.38
C PHE A 147 -6.85 -34.59 -17.42
N LEU A 148 -6.01 -35.00 -16.48
CA LEU A 148 -5.47 -36.37 -16.40
C LEU A 148 -6.58 -37.38 -16.14
N LEU A 149 -7.55 -37.07 -15.28
CA LEU A 149 -8.70 -37.92 -15.02
C LEU A 149 -9.56 -38.12 -16.27
N ARG A 150 -9.80 -37.06 -17.02
CA ARG A 150 -10.56 -37.14 -18.29
C ARG A 150 -9.84 -38.02 -19.29
N GLN A 151 -8.54 -37.90 -19.42
CA GLN A 151 -7.74 -38.74 -20.32
C GLN A 151 -7.86 -40.22 -19.95
N LYS A 152 -7.81 -40.53 -18.66
CA LYS A 152 -7.91 -41.90 -18.16
C LYS A 152 -9.29 -42.50 -18.41
N LEU A 153 -10.35 -41.69 -18.29
CA LEU A 153 -11.73 -42.17 -18.53
C LEU A 153 -12.02 -42.44 -20.01
N LEU A 154 -11.32 -41.73 -20.91
CA LEU A 154 -11.49 -41.87 -22.36
C LEU A 154 -10.62 -42.98 -22.98
N SER A 155 -9.66 -43.48 -22.24
CA SER A 155 -8.80 -44.58 -22.72
C SER A 155 -9.37 -46.00 -22.33
#